data_041d3a9c1336dd921f955c40639061fb
#
_entry.id   041d3a9c1336dd921f955c40639061fb
#
_cell.length_a   1.000
_cell.length_b   1.000
_cell.length_c   1.000
_cell.angle_alpha   90.00
_cell.angle_beta   90.00
_cell.angle_gamma   90.00
#
_symmetry.space_group_name_H-M   'P 1'
#
loop_
_entity.id
_entity.type
_entity.pdbx_description
1 polymer ?
#
loop_
_entity_poly.entity_id
_entity_poly.type
_entity_poly.pdbx_seq_one_letter_code
_entity_poly.pdbx_strand_id
1 'polypeptide(L)'
;MNKLLIINPGSTSTKIGIFEDDREVKSFTLRHEASVINAFHKVIDQYEWRKDEIKKILTENNETLESFDAFVGRGGLLKPIKSGTYRVNEAMLEDLKKSIKGEHASNLGALIAHGLGTEFNKEAFIADPVVVDEMEDMARISGHKAFEKVSIFHALNQKAVAKRYSKEKGRNYSDLNLIVVHLGGGISVGAHEKGKVIDVNNALNGEGPFSPERSGSLPVADLVELCFSGKHDKAEVLKMITGKGGFVSYLDTNDAREVEERAIAGDEYAMKIYSAMGYQVAKEVGSAAAVLKGKVDAIILTGGIAYSKLMVQLIRERVEFIAEIVVYPGEDELLALAEAANRVLTGEEEAITYK
;
A
#
# COMPACT_ATOMS: atom_id res chain seq x y z
N MET A 1 10.40 -24.56 10.75
CA MET A 1 11.00 -23.53 9.87
C MET A 1 10.34 -23.68 8.51
N ASN A 2 9.61 -22.66 8.09
CA ASN A 2 8.87 -22.65 6.84
C ASN A 2 9.66 -21.87 5.78
N LYS A 3 9.84 -22.43 4.59
CA LYS A 3 10.48 -21.75 3.46
C LYS A 3 9.42 -21.18 2.53
N LEU A 4 9.40 -19.85 2.33
CA LEU A 4 8.36 -19.14 1.60
C LEU A 4 8.94 -18.45 0.37
N LEU A 5 8.18 -18.50 -0.73
CA LEU A 5 8.42 -17.63 -1.90
C LEU A 5 7.39 -16.52 -1.92
N ILE A 6 7.88 -15.29 -1.77
CA ILE A 6 7.06 -14.08 -1.79
C ILE A 6 7.12 -13.43 -3.17
N ILE A 7 5.97 -13.03 -3.71
CA ILE A 7 5.82 -12.55 -5.09
C ILE A 7 5.07 -11.22 -5.09
N ASN A 8 5.75 -10.15 -5.45
CA ASN A 8 5.21 -8.78 -5.48
C ASN A 8 5.35 -8.17 -6.88
N PRO A 9 4.38 -8.39 -7.78
CA PRO A 9 4.37 -7.78 -9.11
C PRO A 9 4.03 -6.29 -9.05
N GLY A 10 4.91 -5.46 -9.58
CA GLY A 10 4.69 -4.05 -9.85
C GLY A 10 4.53 -3.78 -11.35
N SER A 11 4.23 -2.53 -11.72
CA SER A 11 4.00 -2.14 -13.12
C SER A 11 5.22 -2.40 -14.00
N THR A 12 6.42 -2.06 -13.54
CA THR A 12 7.68 -2.15 -14.31
C THR A 12 8.67 -3.17 -13.74
N SER A 13 8.28 -3.92 -12.71
CA SER A 13 9.15 -4.92 -12.10
C SER A 13 8.34 -5.99 -11.38
N THR A 14 8.98 -7.13 -11.09
CA THR A 14 8.48 -8.12 -10.14
C THR A 14 9.55 -8.30 -9.07
N LYS A 15 9.22 -7.97 -7.82
CA LYS A 15 10.08 -8.29 -6.68
C LYS A 15 9.70 -9.67 -6.16
N ILE A 16 10.69 -10.50 -5.89
CA ILE A 16 10.50 -11.77 -5.22
C ILE A 16 11.45 -11.88 -4.02
N GLY A 17 10.99 -12.55 -2.98
CA GLY A 17 11.79 -12.82 -1.79
C GLY A 17 11.70 -14.27 -1.37
N ILE A 18 12.80 -14.82 -0.93
CA ILE A 18 12.90 -16.13 -0.32
C ILE A 18 13.08 -15.93 1.18
N PHE A 19 12.16 -16.47 1.95
CA PHE A 19 12.15 -16.33 3.41
C PHE A 19 12.24 -17.69 4.08
N GLU A 20 12.93 -17.74 5.19
CA GLU A 20 12.87 -18.81 6.18
C GLU A 20 12.21 -18.26 7.43
N ASP A 21 10.97 -18.66 7.68
CA ASP A 21 10.05 -18.00 8.61
C ASP A 21 9.93 -16.49 8.27
N ASP A 22 10.36 -15.60 9.18
CA ASP A 22 10.31 -14.14 9.00
C ASP A 22 11.67 -13.56 8.55
N ARG A 23 12.66 -14.40 8.26
CA ARG A 23 14.00 -13.99 7.86
C ARG A 23 14.15 -14.02 6.34
N GLU A 24 14.41 -12.87 5.73
CA GLU A 24 14.81 -12.80 4.32
C GLU A 24 16.15 -13.49 4.11
N VAL A 25 16.18 -14.50 3.24
CA VAL A 25 17.39 -15.23 2.83
C VAL A 25 17.98 -14.63 1.57
N LYS A 26 17.11 -14.37 0.58
CA LYS A 26 17.46 -13.74 -0.70
C LYS A 26 16.29 -12.93 -1.21
N SER A 27 16.57 -11.87 -1.96
CA SER A 27 15.55 -11.16 -2.74
C SER A 27 16.08 -10.78 -4.13
N PHE A 28 15.15 -10.66 -5.09
CA PHE A 28 15.46 -10.31 -6.47
C PHE A 28 14.45 -9.28 -6.96
N THR A 29 14.92 -8.37 -7.81
CA THR A 29 14.06 -7.43 -8.52
C THR A 29 14.22 -7.66 -10.02
N LEU A 30 13.23 -8.32 -10.61
CA LEU A 30 13.12 -8.53 -12.04
C LEU A 30 12.59 -7.25 -12.67
N ARG A 31 13.45 -6.49 -13.34
CA ARG A 31 13.05 -5.27 -14.05
C ARG A 31 12.53 -5.64 -15.43
N HIS A 32 11.42 -5.05 -15.81
CA HIS A 32 10.75 -5.31 -17.07
C HIS A 32 10.86 -4.12 -18.00
N GLU A 33 11.37 -4.33 -19.19
CA GLU A 33 11.45 -3.28 -20.19
C GLU A 33 10.06 -2.83 -20.65
N ALA A 34 9.88 -1.52 -20.82
CA ALA A 34 8.61 -0.95 -21.23
C ALA A 34 8.11 -1.51 -22.58
N SER A 35 9.05 -1.80 -23.51
CA SER A 35 8.76 -2.44 -24.80
C SER A 35 8.09 -3.81 -24.66
N VAL A 36 8.53 -4.61 -23.69
CA VAL A 36 7.97 -5.94 -23.42
C VAL A 36 6.59 -5.81 -22.77
N ILE A 37 6.46 -4.94 -21.74
CA ILE A 37 5.19 -4.74 -21.04
C ILE A 37 4.12 -4.20 -22.00
N ASN A 38 4.47 -3.23 -22.85
CA ASN A 38 3.55 -2.61 -23.79
C ASN A 38 3.12 -3.54 -24.96
N ALA A 39 3.78 -4.68 -25.14
CA ALA A 39 3.35 -5.70 -26.10
C ALA A 39 2.12 -6.49 -25.63
N PHE A 40 1.81 -6.47 -24.35
CA PHE A 40 0.62 -7.11 -23.80
C PHE A 40 -0.60 -6.18 -23.86
N HIS A 41 -1.75 -6.68 -24.29
CA HIS A 41 -2.97 -5.89 -24.36
C HIS A 41 -3.60 -5.64 -22.97
N LYS A 42 -3.47 -6.63 -22.08
CA LYS A 42 -4.00 -6.59 -20.70
C LYS A 42 -2.94 -7.02 -19.71
N VAL A 43 -3.09 -6.56 -18.47
CA VAL A 43 -2.21 -6.98 -17.37
C VAL A 43 -2.23 -8.49 -17.18
N ILE A 44 -3.39 -9.13 -17.29
CA ILE A 44 -3.53 -10.58 -17.12
C ILE A 44 -2.71 -11.38 -18.15
N ASP A 45 -2.51 -10.85 -19.35
CA ASP A 45 -1.75 -11.53 -20.42
C ASP A 45 -0.26 -11.70 -20.05
N GLN A 46 0.23 -10.95 -19.05
CA GLN A 46 1.60 -11.04 -18.53
C GLN A 46 1.81 -12.24 -17.57
N TYR A 47 0.75 -12.97 -17.20
CA TYR A 47 0.78 -13.99 -16.16
C TYR A 47 1.83 -15.09 -16.42
N GLU A 48 1.73 -15.79 -17.57
CA GLU A 48 2.67 -16.89 -17.89
C GLU A 48 4.10 -16.37 -18.01
N TRP A 49 4.28 -15.27 -18.73
CA TRP A 49 5.59 -14.67 -18.91
C TRP A 49 6.26 -14.31 -17.58
N ARG A 50 5.55 -13.64 -16.66
CA ARG A 50 6.13 -13.29 -15.35
C ARG A 50 6.39 -14.53 -14.48
N LYS A 51 5.54 -15.55 -14.55
CA LYS A 51 5.73 -16.82 -13.86
C LYS A 51 7.00 -17.52 -14.36
N ASP A 52 7.24 -17.55 -15.68
CA ASP A 52 8.44 -18.15 -16.26
C ASP A 52 9.72 -17.38 -15.90
N GLU A 53 9.69 -16.06 -15.90
CA GLU A 53 10.82 -15.24 -15.43
C GLU A 53 11.16 -15.52 -13.95
N ILE A 54 10.16 -15.74 -13.11
CA ILE A 54 10.38 -16.13 -11.71
C ILE A 54 11.04 -17.52 -11.64
N LYS A 55 10.52 -18.50 -12.36
CA LYS A 55 11.12 -19.85 -12.40
C LYS A 55 12.58 -19.81 -12.87
N LYS A 56 12.85 -19.03 -13.91
CA LYS A 56 14.19 -18.86 -14.46
C LYS A 56 15.17 -18.31 -13.43
N ILE A 57 14.85 -17.19 -12.79
CA ILE A 57 15.76 -16.59 -11.78
C ILE A 57 15.99 -17.50 -10.58
N LEU A 58 14.98 -18.26 -10.16
CA LEU A 58 15.14 -19.24 -9.09
C LEU A 58 16.11 -20.36 -9.50
N THR A 59 15.94 -20.94 -10.69
CA THR A 59 16.81 -21.97 -11.23
C THR A 59 18.26 -21.48 -11.38
N GLU A 60 18.47 -20.27 -11.91
CA GLU A 60 19.79 -19.64 -12.05
C GLU A 60 20.49 -19.43 -10.69
N ASN A 61 19.73 -19.38 -9.61
CA ASN A 61 20.22 -19.19 -8.25
C ASN A 61 20.22 -20.47 -7.41
N ASN A 62 20.08 -21.64 -8.05
CA ASN A 62 20.05 -22.96 -7.43
C ASN A 62 18.93 -23.14 -6.39
N GLU A 63 17.79 -22.48 -6.61
CA GLU A 63 16.58 -22.66 -5.81
C GLU A 63 15.59 -23.57 -6.55
N THR A 64 15.08 -24.58 -5.84
CA THR A 64 14.07 -25.51 -6.38
C THR A 64 12.71 -25.16 -5.84
N LEU A 65 11.71 -25.11 -6.73
CA LEU A 65 10.33 -24.73 -6.36
C LEU A 65 9.69 -25.72 -5.39
N GLU A 66 10.08 -26.99 -5.47
CA GLU A 66 9.63 -28.04 -4.55
C GLU A 66 10.05 -27.81 -3.10
N SER A 67 11.14 -27.06 -2.90
CA SER A 67 11.68 -26.76 -1.56
C SER A 67 10.87 -25.76 -0.75
N PHE A 68 9.94 -25.03 -1.39
CA PHE A 68 9.08 -24.06 -0.70
C PHE A 68 7.88 -24.76 -0.05
N ASP A 69 7.51 -24.30 1.14
CA ASP A 69 6.34 -24.77 1.87
C ASP A 69 5.06 -24.04 1.44
N ALA A 70 5.17 -22.78 1.03
CA ALA A 70 4.07 -22.01 0.48
C ALA A 70 4.55 -20.90 -0.46
N PHE A 71 3.60 -20.40 -1.29
CA PHE A 71 3.75 -19.28 -2.19
C PHE A 71 2.86 -18.12 -1.76
N VAL A 72 3.41 -16.91 -1.67
CA VAL A 72 2.66 -15.76 -1.16
C VAL A 72 2.68 -14.64 -2.19
N GLY A 73 1.51 -14.28 -2.70
CA GLY A 73 1.38 -13.19 -3.65
C GLY A 73 0.92 -11.89 -2.99
N ARG A 74 1.37 -10.75 -3.52
CA ARG A 74 0.71 -9.49 -3.20
C ARG A 74 -0.75 -9.56 -3.67
N GLY A 75 -1.69 -9.17 -2.81
CA GLY A 75 -3.09 -9.12 -3.17
C GLY A 75 -3.41 -7.99 -4.16
N GLY A 76 -4.29 -8.27 -5.11
CA GLY A 76 -4.73 -7.35 -6.15
C GLY A 76 -6.03 -6.61 -5.82
N LEU A 77 -6.65 -6.05 -6.88
CA LEU A 77 -7.90 -5.30 -6.81
C LEU A 77 -9.11 -6.26 -6.79
N LEU A 78 -9.43 -6.71 -5.59
CA LEU A 78 -10.58 -7.57 -5.29
C LEU A 78 -11.81 -6.75 -4.88
N LYS A 79 -12.93 -7.41 -4.57
CA LYS A 79 -14.01 -6.80 -3.80
C LYS A 79 -13.48 -6.36 -2.44
N PRO A 80 -14.14 -5.39 -1.76
CA PRO A 80 -13.79 -5.03 -0.39
C PRO A 80 -13.79 -6.25 0.52
N ILE A 81 -12.72 -6.44 1.30
CA ILE A 81 -12.55 -7.58 2.22
C ILE A 81 -12.03 -7.11 3.58
N LYS A 82 -12.20 -7.93 4.58
CA LYS A 82 -11.60 -7.70 5.91
C LYS A 82 -10.09 -7.91 5.86
N SER A 83 -9.38 -7.30 6.80
CA SER A 83 -7.94 -7.55 7.00
C SER A 83 -7.68 -9.01 7.37
N GLY A 84 -6.56 -9.55 6.88
CA GLY A 84 -6.06 -10.88 7.21
C GLY A 84 -5.35 -11.57 6.06
N THR A 85 -4.93 -12.81 6.33
CA THR A 85 -4.28 -13.68 5.35
C THR A 85 -5.34 -14.58 4.70
N TYR A 86 -5.41 -14.54 3.38
CA TYR A 86 -6.38 -15.30 2.61
C TYR A 86 -5.69 -16.45 1.87
N ARG A 87 -6.29 -17.64 1.96
CA ARG A 87 -5.94 -18.73 1.04
C ARG A 87 -6.49 -18.39 -0.34
N VAL A 88 -5.64 -18.43 -1.36
CA VAL A 88 -6.06 -18.18 -2.74
C VAL A 88 -6.98 -19.33 -3.20
N ASN A 89 -8.15 -18.98 -3.71
CA ASN A 89 -9.17 -19.93 -4.19
C ASN A 89 -9.74 -19.49 -5.55
N GLU A 90 -10.54 -20.36 -6.17
CA GLU A 90 -11.10 -20.12 -7.50
C GLU A 90 -11.93 -18.83 -7.60
N ALA A 91 -12.73 -18.50 -6.58
CA ALA A 91 -13.52 -17.27 -6.58
C ALA A 91 -12.64 -16.02 -6.66
N MET A 92 -11.53 -16.00 -5.90
CA MET A 92 -10.53 -14.93 -5.96
C MET A 92 -9.88 -14.84 -7.34
N LEU A 93 -9.47 -15.98 -7.90
CA LEU A 93 -8.81 -16.02 -9.22
C LEU A 93 -9.74 -15.53 -10.32
N GLU A 94 -11.02 -15.89 -10.27
CA GLU A 94 -12.01 -15.41 -11.24
C GLU A 94 -12.19 -13.89 -11.19
N ASP A 95 -12.33 -13.32 -10.00
CA ASP A 95 -12.50 -11.87 -9.83
C ASP A 95 -11.26 -11.09 -10.30
N LEU A 96 -10.05 -11.60 -10.03
CA LEU A 96 -8.80 -11.03 -10.52
C LEU A 96 -8.63 -11.14 -12.03
N LYS A 97 -8.98 -12.30 -12.63
CA LYS A 97 -8.94 -12.50 -14.08
C LYS A 97 -9.93 -11.60 -14.82
N LYS A 98 -11.12 -11.41 -14.26
CA LYS A 98 -12.15 -10.49 -14.79
C LYS A 98 -11.82 -9.02 -14.55
N SER A 99 -10.84 -8.72 -13.71
CA SER A 99 -10.44 -7.34 -13.33
C SER A 99 -11.64 -6.49 -12.89
N ILE A 100 -12.51 -7.06 -12.07
CA ILE A 100 -13.81 -6.46 -11.66
C ILE A 100 -13.68 -5.08 -11.00
N LYS A 101 -12.54 -4.78 -10.42
CA LYS A 101 -12.22 -3.49 -9.76
C LYS A 101 -11.08 -2.73 -10.47
N GLY A 102 -10.69 -3.17 -11.65
CA GLY A 102 -9.66 -2.56 -12.47
C GLY A 102 -8.43 -3.45 -12.70
N GLU A 103 -7.60 -3.03 -13.62
CA GLU A 103 -6.35 -3.71 -13.97
C GLU A 103 -5.18 -3.09 -13.21
N HIS A 104 -4.43 -3.92 -12.50
CA HIS A 104 -3.18 -3.54 -11.86
C HIS A 104 -2.24 -4.74 -11.80
N ALA A 105 -0.92 -4.50 -11.86
CA ALA A 105 0.07 -5.58 -11.83
C ALA A 105 -0.04 -6.46 -10.57
N SER A 106 -0.47 -5.91 -9.43
CA SER A 106 -0.71 -6.68 -8.21
C SER A 106 -1.77 -7.77 -8.37
N ASN A 107 -2.68 -7.67 -9.37
CA ASN A 107 -3.66 -8.72 -9.64
C ASN A 107 -2.97 -10.05 -10.00
N LEU A 108 -1.75 -9.99 -10.55
CA LEU A 108 -0.97 -11.18 -10.92
C LEU A 108 -0.37 -11.90 -9.72
N GLY A 109 -0.19 -11.24 -8.56
CA GLY A 109 0.48 -11.84 -7.41
C GLY A 109 -0.21 -13.12 -6.92
N ALA A 110 -1.52 -13.05 -6.68
CA ALA A 110 -2.31 -14.22 -6.29
C ALA A 110 -2.33 -15.29 -7.38
N LEU A 111 -2.47 -14.89 -8.65
CA LEU A 111 -2.51 -15.81 -9.79
C LEU A 111 -1.20 -16.59 -9.93
N ILE A 112 -0.05 -15.90 -9.84
CA ILE A 112 1.28 -16.54 -9.92
C ILE A 112 1.51 -17.45 -8.72
N ALA A 113 1.23 -16.97 -7.50
CA ALA A 113 1.37 -17.76 -6.29
C ALA A 113 0.53 -19.05 -6.34
N HIS A 114 -0.73 -18.95 -6.78
CA HIS A 114 -1.60 -20.11 -6.92
C HIS A 114 -1.14 -21.05 -8.04
N GLY A 115 -0.72 -20.52 -9.20
CA GLY A 115 -0.22 -21.34 -10.29
C GLY A 115 1.00 -22.17 -9.88
N LEU A 116 1.96 -21.56 -9.18
CA LEU A 116 3.11 -22.28 -8.61
C LEU A 116 2.66 -23.26 -7.52
N GLY A 117 1.77 -22.83 -6.62
CA GLY A 117 1.23 -23.71 -5.57
C GLY A 117 0.58 -24.97 -6.12
N THR A 118 -0.25 -24.84 -7.15
CA THR A 118 -0.92 -26.00 -7.79
C THR A 118 0.09 -26.93 -8.47
N GLU A 119 1.09 -26.38 -9.17
CA GLU A 119 2.12 -27.16 -9.85
C GLU A 119 2.95 -28.02 -8.90
N PHE A 120 3.20 -27.54 -7.68
CA PHE A 120 4.02 -28.22 -6.67
C PHE A 120 3.22 -28.76 -5.47
N ASN A 121 1.88 -28.78 -5.56
CA ASN A 121 0.99 -29.21 -4.48
C ASN A 121 1.25 -28.50 -3.14
N LYS A 122 1.39 -27.16 -3.20
CA LYS A 122 1.64 -26.29 -2.06
C LYS A 122 0.53 -25.25 -1.94
N GLU A 123 0.36 -24.70 -0.75
CA GLU A 123 -0.60 -23.63 -0.51
C GLU A 123 -0.15 -22.28 -1.09
N ALA A 124 -1.13 -21.46 -1.46
CA ALA A 124 -0.90 -20.10 -1.91
C ALA A 124 -1.74 -19.11 -1.08
N PHE A 125 -1.12 -17.99 -0.71
CA PHE A 125 -1.73 -16.96 0.14
C PHE A 125 -1.58 -15.57 -0.46
N ILE A 126 -2.48 -14.66 -0.04
CA ILE A 126 -2.30 -13.21 -0.10
C ILE A 126 -2.59 -12.64 1.29
N ALA A 127 -2.08 -11.44 1.58
CA ALA A 127 -2.37 -10.75 2.83
C ALA A 127 -2.69 -9.27 2.59
N ASP A 128 -3.66 -8.75 3.33
CA ASP A 128 -4.01 -7.35 3.45
C ASP A 128 -3.89 -6.53 2.14
N PRO A 129 -4.63 -6.89 1.05
CA PRO A 129 -4.59 -6.12 -0.18
C PRO A 129 -5.11 -4.70 0.01
N VAL A 130 -4.83 -3.82 -0.94
CA VAL A 130 -5.24 -2.40 -0.89
C VAL A 130 -6.75 -2.17 -0.75
N VAL A 131 -7.55 -3.19 -0.99
CA VAL A 131 -9.02 -3.22 -0.90
C VAL A 131 -9.53 -3.68 0.48
N VAL A 132 -8.65 -3.79 1.47
CA VAL A 132 -9.08 -4.01 2.86
C VAL A 132 -10.05 -2.91 3.26
N ASP A 133 -11.20 -3.29 3.77
CA ASP A 133 -12.26 -2.37 4.15
C ASP A 133 -12.87 -2.78 5.50
N GLU A 134 -12.50 -2.01 6.52
CA GLU A 134 -12.97 -2.13 7.90
C GLU A 134 -13.57 -0.80 8.40
N MET A 135 -13.80 0.14 7.45
CA MET A 135 -14.34 1.46 7.79
C MET A 135 -15.71 1.35 8.49
N GLU A 136 -15.89 2.17 9.49
CA GLU A 136 -17.21 2.35 10.12
C GLU A 136 -18.20 3.04 9.17
N ASP A 137 -19.49 2.79 9.38
CA ASP A 137 -20.55 3.40 8.56
C ASP A 137 -20.48 4.94 8.57
N MET A 138 -20.14 5.53 9.73
CA MET A 138 -19.98 6.98 9.86
C MET A 138 -18.86 7.53 8.99
N ALA A 139 -17.76 6.78 8.85
CA ALA A 139 -16.62 7.16 8.02
C ALA A 139 -16.93 7.14 6.51
N ARG A 140 -17.93 6.33 6.10
CA ARG A 140 -18.36 6.23 4.68
C ARG A 140 -19.22 7.39 4.22
N ILE A 141 -19.93 8.05 5.13
CA ILE A 141 -20.87 9.11 4.81
C ILE A 141 -20.12 10.37 4.43
N SER A 142 -20.27 10.78 3.18
CA SER A 142 -19.84 12.09 2.70
C SER A 142 -20.93 13.15 2.90
N GLY A 143 -20.66 14.39 2.50
CA GLY A 143 -21.64 15.48 2.56
C GLY A 143 -22.80 15.36 1.56
N HIS A 144 -22.82 14.35 0.69
CA HIS A 144 -23.87 14.17 -0.31
C HIS A 144 -24.10 12.69 -0.62
N LYS A 145 -25.38 12.27 -0.60
CA LYS A 145 -25.81 10.86 -0.72
C LYS A 145 -25.39 10.14 -2.01
N ALA A 146 -24.99 10.87 -3.05
CA ALA A 146 -24.51 10.29 -4.30
C ALA A 146 -23.03 9.85 -4.23
N PHE A 147 -22.31 10.20 -3.17
CA PHE A 147 -20.88 9.96 -3.03
C PHE A 147 -20.61 9.28 -1.68
N GLU A 148 -20.13 8.06 -1.74
CA GLU A 148 -19.69 7.29 -0.57
C GLU A 148 -18.17 7.24 -0.54
N LYS A 149 -17.57 7.36 0.64
CA LYS A 149 -16.13 7.16 0.81
C LYS A 149 -15.78 5.69 0.71
N VAL A 150 -14.66 5.40 0.05
CA VAL A 150 -14.19 4.03 -0.21
C VAL A 150 -12.80 3.84 0.37
N SER A 151 -12.60 2.74 1.09
CA SER A 151 -11.30 2.36 1.63
C SER A 151 -10.35 1.93 0.51
N ILE A 152 -9.33 2.72 0.23
CA ILE A 152 -8.19 2.37 -0.63
C ILE A 152 -6.93 2.94 0.01
N PHE A 153 -6.11 2.06 0.59
CA PHE A 153 -4.95 2.49 1.35
C PHE A 153 -3.82 1.44 1.35
N HIS A 154 -2.69 1.75 1.96
CA HIS A 154 -1.53 0.86 2.05
C HIS A 154 -1.74 -0.16 3.20
N ALA A 155 -2.77 -1.01 3.07
CA ALA A 155 -3.24 -1.90 4.13
C ALA A 155 -2.14 -2.83 4.64
N LEU A 156 -1.43 -3.53 3.74
CA LEU A 156 -0.35 -4.44 4.10
C LEU A 156 0.71 -3.76 4.98
N ASN A 157 1.23 -2.61 4.55
CA ASN A 157 2.24 -1.88 5.30
C ASN A 157 1.69 -1.34 6.63
N GLN A 158 0.52 -0.69 6.62
CA GLN A 158 -0.06 -0.12 7.85
C GLN A 158 -0.34 -1.20 8.90
N LYS A 159 -0.89 -2.35 8.50
CA LYS A 159 -1.17 -3.47 9.40
C LYS A 159 0.12 -4.12 9.92
N ALA A 160 1.14 -4.28 9.07
CA ALA A 160 2.43 -4.86 9.46
C ALA A 160 3.12 -3.99 10.52
N VAL A 161 3.24 -2.67 10.28
CA VAL A 161 3.90 -1.79 11.28
C VAL A 161 3.09 -1.63 12.56
N ALA A 162 1.75 -1.70 12.51
CA ALA A 162 0.90 -1.71 13.70
C ALA A 162 1.11 -2.99 14.54
N LYS A 163 1.16 -4.16 13.90
CA LYS A 163 1.49 -5.44 14.55
C LYS A 163 2.92 -5.43 15.11
N ARG A 164 3.89 -4.89 14.36
CA ARG A 164 5.27 -4.73 14.83
C ARG A 164 5.34 -3.88 16.10
N TYR A 165 4.70 -2.71 16.10
CA TYR A 165 4.63 -1.85 17.28
C TYR A 165 4.01 -2.57 18.48
N SER A 166 2.90 -3.28 18.28
CA SER A 166 2.23 -4.02 19.35
C SER A 166 3.15 -5.09 19.97
N LYS A 167 3.88 -5.85 19.14
CA LYS A 167 4.86 -6.85 19.57
C LYS A 167 6.02 -6.21 20.37
N GLU A 168 6.58 -5.10 19.89
CA GLU A 168 7.64 -4.36 20.58
C GLU A 168 7.19 -3.81 21.96
N LYS A 169 5.92 -3.43 22.08
CA LYS A 169 5.32 -2.94 23.35
C LYS A 169 4.79 -4.07 24.25
N GLY A 170 4.85 -5.34 23.82
CA GLY A 170 4.29 -6.47 24.57
C GLY A 170 2.78 -6.40 24.76
N ARG A 171 2.04 -5.79 23.82
CA ARG A 171 0.59 -5.64 23.83
C ARG A 171 -0.03 -6.30 22.59
N ASN A 172 -1.31 -6.66 22.66
CA ASN A 172 -2.00 -7.12 21.46
C ASN A 172 -2.41 -5.92 20.60
N TYR A 173 -2.33 -6.06 19.28
CA TYR A 173 -2.80 -5.03 18.36
C TYR A 173 -4.30 -4.70 18.55
N SER A 174 -5.09 -5.70 18.93
CA SER A 174 -6.52 -5.54 19.27
C SER A 174 -6.80 -4.72 20.53
N ASP A 175 -5.77 -4.36 21.31
CA ASP A 175 -5.91 -3.54 22.53
C ASP A 175 -5.46 -2.09 22.30
N LEU A 176 -4.99 -1.76 21.08
CA LEU A 176 -4.37 -0.49 20.76
C LEU A 176 -5.24 0.38 19.86
N ASN A 177 -5.15 1.68 20.06
CA ASN A 177 -5.62 2.70 19.16
C ASN A 177 -4.42 3.42 18.55
N LEU A 178 -4.21 3.29 17.25
CA LEU A 178 -3.04 3.81 16.56
C LEU A 178 -3.45 4.73 15.42
N ILE A 179 -2.64 5.74 15.14
CA ILE A 179 -2.71 6.46 13.87
C ILE A 179 -1.51 6.02 13.05
N VAL A 180 -1.74 5.39 11.91
CA VAL A 180 -0.66 4.92 11.05
C VAL A 180 -0.64 5.74 9.76
N VAL A 181 0.51 6.32 9.49
CA VAL A 181 0.76 7.21 8.34
C VAL A 181 1.75 6.55 7.41
N HIS A 182 1.29 6.11 6.26
CA HIS A 182 2.17 5.66 5.18
C HIS A 182 2.52 6.85 4.29
N LEU A 183 3.81 7.13 4.16
CA LEU A 183 4.40 8.24 3.41
C LEU A 183 5.19 7.70 2.22
N GLY A 184 4.59 7.68 1.03
CA GLY A 184 5.19 7.16 -0.21
C GLY A 184 4.73 7.94 -1.44
N GLY A 185 4.77 7.33 -2.62
CA GLY A 185 4.20 7.90 -3.85
C GLY A 185 2.71 8.24 -3.71
N GLY A 186 1.98 7.50 -2.84
CA GLY A 186 0.71 7.87 -2.25
C GLY A 186 0.84 8.03 -0.74
N ILE A 187 -0.07 8.77 -0.11
CA ILE A 187 -0.12 8.96 1.34
C ILE A 187 -1.47 8.47 1.86
N SER A 188 -1.44 7.63 2.89
CA SER A 188 -2.64 7.22 3.61
C SER A 188 -2.45 7.35 5.12
N VAL A 189 -3.45 7.91 5.78
CA VAL A 189 -3.51 8.11 7.23
C VAL A 189 -4.69 7.32 7.75
N GLY A 190 -4.42 6.22 8.45
CA GLY A 190 -5.45 5.33 9.00
C GLY A 190 -5.63 5.50 10.50
N ALA A 191 -6.88 5.61 10.93
CA ALA A 191 -7.29 5.52 12.32
C ALA A 191 -7.53 4.04 12.65
N HIS A 192 -6.63 3.44 13.42
CA HIS A 192 -6.73 2.05 13.84
C HIS A 192 -7.33 1.98 15.24
N GLU A 193 -8.50 1.42 15.37
CA GLU A 193 -9.13 1.13 16.67
C GLU A 193 -9.18 -0.38 16.89
N LYS A 194 -8.50 -0.85 17.93
CA LYS A 194 -8.54 -2.25 18.38
C LYS A 194 -8.35 -3.26 17.25
N GLY A 195 -7.30 -3.06 16.48
CA GLY A 195 -6.90 -3.96 15.39
C GLY A 195 -7.61 -3.73 14.05
N LYS A 196 -8.55 -2.77 13.95
CA LYS A 196 -9.29 -2.44 12.72
C LYS A 196 -8.96 -1.03 12.23
N VAL A 197 -8.91 -0.83 10.93
CA VAL A 197 -8.81 0.49 10.31
C VAL A 197 -10.22 1.05 10.10
N ILE A 198 -10.70 1.81 11.08
CA ILE A 198 -12.10 2.27 11.14
C ILE A 198 -12.35 3.53 10.30
N ASP A 199 -11.32 4.27 9.95
CA ASP A 199 -11.35 5.41 9.03
C ASP A 199 -9.99 5.56 8.36
N VAL A 200 -9.99 5.91 7.08
CA VAL A 200 -8.78 6.16 6.29
C VAL A 200 -9.14 6.98 5.04
N ASN A 201 -8.27 7.90 4.63
CA ASN A 201 -8.43 8.59 3.37
C ASN A 201 -8.19 7.65 2.17
N ASN A 202 -8.94 7.84 1.09
CA ASN A 202 -8.66 7.18 -0.18
C ASN A 202 -7.35 7.74 -0.77
N ALA A 203 -6.28 6.97 -0.64
CA ALA A 203 -4.94 7.38 -1.04
C ALA A 203 -4.73 7.49 -2.57
N LEU A 204 -5.75 7.16 -3.37
CA LEU A 204 -5.67 7.14 -4.83
C LEU A 204 -6.53 8.21 -5.48
N ASN A 205 -7.75 8.44 -5.00
CA ASN A 205 -8.79 9.16 -5.74
C ASN A 205 -9.08 10.58 -5.22
N GLY A 206 -8.06 11.29 -4.72
CA GLY A 206 -8.20 12.71 -4.38
C GLY A 206 -8.79 12.98 -3.00
N GLU A 207 -8.40 12.18 -2.00
CA GLU A 207 -8.70 12.43 -0.59
C GLU A 207 -7.40 12.56 0.22
N GLY A 208 -7.50 13.21 1.39
CA GLY A 208 -6.39 13.39 2.32
C GLY A 208 -5.28 14.31 1.82
N PRO A 209 -4.04 14.13 2.33
CA PRO A 209 -2.90 14.94 1.95
C PRO A 209 -2.47 14.70 0.51
N PHE A 210 -1.93 15.72 -0.15
CA PHE A 210 -1.24 15.46 -1.41
C PHE A 210 0.08 14.70 -1.18
N SER A 211 0.52 13.96 -2.18
CA SER A 211 1.74 13.17 -2.18
C SER A 211 2.65 13.60 -3.33
N PRO A 212 3.81 12.97 -3.56
CA PRO A 212 4.66 13.31 -4.69
C PRO A 212 3.96 13.36 -6.04
N GLU A 213 3.00 12.48 -6.33
CA GLU A 213 2.33 12.42 -7.65
C GLU A 213 0.79 12.48 -7.60
N ARG A 214 0.20 12.70 -6.41
CA ARG A 214 -1.27 12.74 -6.22
C ARG A 214 -1.69 14.05 -5.60
N SER A 215 -2.81 14.58 -6.06
CA SER A 215 -3.31 15.89 -5.62
C SER A 215 -3.78 15.94 -4.17
N GLY A 216 -4.17 14.78 -3.59
CA GLY A 216 -4.97 14.82 -2.37
C GLY A 216 -6.29 15.55 -2.58
N SER A 217 -6.86 16.06 -1.50
CA SER A 217 -8.12 16.81 -1.55
C SER A 217 -7.95 18.14 -2.27
N LEU A 218 -8.84 18.40 -3.23
CA LEU A 218 -8.88 19.63 -4.02
C LEU A 218 -10.13 20.47 -3.66
N PRO A 219 -10.11 21.79 -3.92
CA PRO A 219 -11.31 22.63 -3.92
C PRO A 219 -12.32 22.10 -4.96
N VAL A 220 -13.44 21.53 -4.49
CA VAL A 220 -14.39 20.79 -5.35
C VAL A 220 -15.04 21.71 -6.39
N ALA A 221 -15.41 22.93 -6.02
CA ALA A 221 -16.04 23.87 -6.95
C ALA A 221 -15.11 24.19 -8.12
N ASP A 222 -13.84 24.49 -7.85
CA ASP A 222 -12.84 24.81 -8.87
C ASP A 222 -12.60 23.61 -9.80
N LEU A 223 -12.61 22.40 -9.24
CA LEU A 223 -12.48 21.17 -10.03
C LEU A 223 -13.68 20.99 -10.98
N VAL A 224 -14.90 21.26 -10.51
CA VAL A 224 -16.11 21.20 -11.35
C VAL A 224 -16.04 22.26 -12.48
N GLU A 225 -15.67 23.49 -12.18
CA GLU A 225 -15.48 24.54 -13.20
C GLU A 225 -14.42 24.10 -14.24
N LEU A 226 -13.32 23.49 -13.82
CA LEU A 226 -12.32 22.97 -14.72
C LEU A 226 -12.88 21.86 -15.63
N CYS A 227 -13.63 20.89 -15.07
CA CYS A 227 -14.23 19.79 -15.83
C CYS A 227 -15.19 20.27 -16.94
N PHE A 228 -15.93 21.35 -16.68
CA PHE A 228 -16.90 21.90 -17.64
C PHE A 228 -16.35 23.08 -18.49
N SER A 229 -15.09 23.44 -18.30
CA SER A 229 -14.44 24.53 -19.07
C SER A 229 -14.20 24.22 -20.54
N GLY A 230 -14.26 22.94 -20.94
CA GLY A 230 -13.89 22.47 -22.28
C GLY A 230 -12.37 22.46 -22.56
N LYS A 231 -11.51 22.77 -21.57
CA LYS A 231 -10.05 22.83 -21.74
C LYS A 231 -9.38 21.48 -21.61
N HIS A 232 -9.99 20.55 -20.88
CA HIS A 232 -9.45 19.24 -20.57
C HIS A 232 -10.48 18.15 -20.77
N ASP A 233 -10.05 16.97 -21.21
CA ASP A 233 -10.88 15.79 -21.21
C ASP A 233 -10.86 15.06 -19.86
N LYS A 234 -11.73 14.07 -19.70
CA LYS A 234 -11.83 13.31 -18.45
C LYS A 234 -10.51 12.62 -18.07
N ALA A 235 -9.76 12.09 -19.05
CA ALA A 235 -8.52 11.36 -18.79
C ALA A 235 -7.43 12.32 -18.30
N GLU A 236 -7.36 13.52 -18.86
CA GLU A 236 -6.43 14.57 -18.42
C GLU A 236 -6.73 15.02 -16.98
N VAL A 237 -8.01 15.28 -16.65
CA VAL A 237 -8.39 15.66 -15.28
C VAL A 237 -8.08 14.55 -14.28
N LEU A 238 -8.38 13.29 -14.61
CA LEU A 238 -8.03 12.17 -13.75
C LEU A 238 -6.51 12.04 -13.53
N LYS A 239 -5.70 12.35 -14.54
CA LYS A 239 -4.23 12.41 -14.38
C LYS A 239 -3.79 13.56 -13.47
N MET A 240 -4.49 14.69 -13.41
CA MET A 240 -4.18 15.75 -12.44
C MET A 240 -4.41 15.29 -11.00
N ILE A 241 -5.37 14.38 -10.78
CA ILE A 241 -5.62 13.78 -9.46
C ILE A 241 -4.55 12.73 -9.15
N THR A 242 -4.22 11.83 -10.12
CA THR A 242 -3.29 10.71 -9.89
C THR A 242 -2.26 10.65 -11.02
N GLY A 243 -0.99 10.94 -10.70
CA GLY A 243 0.17 10.89 -11.60
C GLY A 243 0.72 12.25 -12.00
N LYS A 244 -0.09 13.34 -11.98
CA LYS A 244 0.35 14.72 -12.27
C LYS A 244 -0.03 15.72 -11.18
N GLY A 245 -0.46 15.24 -10.00
CA GLY A 245 -0.69 16.05 -8.82
C GLY A 245 0.56 16.19 -7.96
N GLY A 246 0.42 16.81 -6.80
CA GLY A 246 1.47 16.92 -5.79
C GLY A 246 2.76 17.57 -6.29
N PHE A 247 3.92 17.01 -5.92
CA PHE A 247 5.22 17.56 -6.35
C PHE A 247 5.36 17.62 -7.87
N VAL A 248 4.83 16.65 -8.61
CA VAL A 248 4.84 16.69 -10.08
C VAL A 248 4.18 17.97 -10.60
N SER A 249 3.06 18.38 -10.01
CA SER A 249 2.35 19.60 -10.42
C SER A 249 3.08 20.90 -10.10
N TYR A 250 3.82 20.93 -8.97
CA TYR A 250 4.47 22.15 -8.48
C TYR A 250 5.95 22.25 -8.85
N LEU A 251 6.64 21.09 -8.98
CA LEU A 251 8.11 21.01 -9.03
C LEU A 251 8.64 20.12 -10.17
N ASP A 252 7.74 19.59 -11.01
CA ASP A 252 8.05 18.73 -12.18
C ASP A 252 8.80 17.43 -11.84
N THR A 253 8.73 16.97 -10.58
CA THR A 253 9.36 15.72 -10.13
C THR A 253 8.48 14.99 -9.12
N ASN A 254 8.54 13.66 -9.13
CA ASN A 254 7.92 12.81 -8.09
C ASN A 254 8.96 12.23 -7.11
N ASP A 255 10.23 12.60 -7.24
CA ASP A 255 11.28 12.19 -6.31
C ASP A 255 11.30 13.11 -5.08
N ALA A 256 10.75 12.59 -3.97
CA ALA A 256 10.71 13.32 -2.71
C ALA A 256 12.10 13.63 -2.13
N ARG A 257 13.14 12.86 -2.48
CA ARG A 257 14.52 13.11 -2.06
C ARG A 257 15.09 14.30 -2.81
N GLU A 258 14.89 14.36 -4.12
CA GLU A 258 15.27 15.52 -4.94
C GLU A 258 14.64 16.80 -4.39
N VAL A 259 13.34 16.76 -4.06
CA VAL A 259 12.64 17.93 -3.49
C VAL A 259 13.22 18.32 -2.13
N GLU A 260 13.51 17.35 -1.25
CA GLU A 260 14.14 17.58 0.05
C GLU A 260 15.55 18.20 -0.12
N GLU A 261 16.38 17.67 -1.02
CA GLU A 261 17.72 18.18 -1.31
C GLU A 261 17.67 19.62 -1.81
N ARG A 262 16.76 19.95 -2.73
CA ARG A 262 16.54 21.32 -3.22
C ARG A 262 16.10 22.25 -2.08
N ALA A 263 15.17 21.80 -1.24
CA ALA A 263 14.69 22.57 -0.10
C ALA A 263 15.83 22.89 0.90
N ILE A 264 16.65 21.90 1.24
CA ILE A 264 17.80 22.07 2.15
C ILE A 264 18.87 22.97 1.51
N ALA A 265 19.04 22.90 0.19
CA ALA A 265 20.01 23.76 -0.55
C ALA A 265 19.56 25.22 -0.69
N GLY A 266 18.37 25.59 -0.20
CA GLY A 266 17.89 26.98 -0.17
C GLY A 266 16.88 27.33 -1.28
N ASP A 267 16.32 26.34 -2.00
CA ASP A 267 15.16 26.55 -2.87
C ASP A 267 13.91 26.79 -1.98
N GLU A 268 13.58 28.07 -1.77
CA GLU A 268 12.46 28.47 -0.91
C GLU A 268 11.13 27.93 -1.40
N TYR A 269 10.95 27.79 -2.73
CA TYR A 269 9.72 27.25 -3.29
C TYR A 269 9.61 25.75 -3.05
N ALA A 270 10.67 24.99 -3.26
CA ALA A 270 10.72 23.58 -2.91
C ALA A 270 10.46 23.35 -1.42
N MET A 271 11.09 24.14 -0.54
CA MET A 271 10.85 24.08 0.91
C MET A 271 9.40 24.37 1.26
N LYS A 272 8.78 25.37 0.63
CA LYS A 272 7.36 25.70 0.84
C LYS A 272 6.45 24.53 0.47
N ILE A 273 6.64 23.93 -0.70
CA ILE A 273 5.81 22.82 -1.18
C ILE A 273 6.04 21.56 -0.34
N TYR A 274 7.30 21.26 0.00
CA TYR A 274 7.66 20.14 0.88
C TYR A 274 7.03 20.29 2.27
N SER A 275 7.11 21.47 2.86
CA SER A 275 6.49 21.79 4.15
C SER A 275 4.96 21.73 4.09
N ALA A 276 4.35 22.12 2.97
CA ALA A 276 2.91 22.05 2.77
C ALA A 276 2.41 20.59 2.77
N MET A 277 3.18 19.65 2.20
CA MET A 277 2.85 18.22 2.28
C MET A 277 2.86 17.75 3.74
N GLY A 278 3.93 18.04 4.51
CA GLY A 278 4.00 17.71 5.94
C GLY A 278 2.87 18.34 6.76
N TYR A 279 2.49 19.58 6.44
CA TYR A 279 1.38 20.27 7.07
C TYR A 279 0.03 19.56 6.81
N GLN A 280 -0.23 19.13 5.57
CA GLN A 280 -1.47 18.40 5.25
C GLN A 280 -1.51 17.02 5.90
N VAL A 281 -0.37 16.32 5.95
CA VAL A 281 -0.26 15.05 6.69
C VAL A 281 -0.59 15.27 8.17
N ALA A 282 -0.03 16.28 8.80
CA ALA A 282 -0.31 16.58 10.20
C ALA A 282 -1.80 16.91 10.46
N LYS A 283 -2.45 17.62 9.54
CA LYS A 283 -3.91 17.87 9.60
C LYS A 283 -4.70 16.56 9.56
N GLU A 284 -4.32 15.62 8.69
CA GLU A 284 -5.01 14.36 8.57
C GLU A 284 -4.79 13.48 9.82
N VAL A 285 -3.60 13.51 10.43
CA VAL A 285 -3.34 12.90 11.74
C VAL A 285 -4.23 13.49 12.82
N GLY A 286 -4.42 14.82 12.84
CA GLY A 286 -5.36 15.48 13.74
C GLY A 286 -6.81 15.03 13.54
N SER A 287 -7.23 14.86 12.29
CA SER A 287 -8.55 14.31 11.92
C SER A 287 -8.71 12.89 12.45
N ALA A 288 -7.72 12.01 12.21
CA ALA A 288 -7.71 10.63 12.72
C ALA A 288 -7.74 10.57 14.25
N ALA A 289 -7.06 11.51 14.93
CA ALA A 289 -7.13 11.62 16.39
C ALA A 289 -8.53 11.95 16.90
N ALA A 290 -9.28 12.80 16.17
CA ALA A 290 -10.67 13.10 16.48
C ALA A 290 -11.57 11.88 16.27
N VAL A 291 -11.36 11.07 15.23
CA VAL A 291 -12.05 9.79 15.02
C VAL A 291 -11.85 8.87 16.23
N LEU A 292 -10.63 8.77 16.74
CA LEU A 292 -10.29 7.98 17.93
C LEU A 292 -10.65 8.68 19.26
N LYS A 293 -11.33 9.82 19.21
CA LYS A 293 -11.79 10.58 20.39
C LYS A 293 -10.64 10.98 21.34
N GLY A 294 -9.47 11.25 20.76
CA GLY A 294 -8.25 11.59 21.48
C GLY A 294 -7.59 10.41 22.23
N LYS A 295 -8.11 9.21 22.10
CA LYS A 295 -7.55 8.00 22.74
C LYS A 295 -6.57 7.33 21.79
N VAL A 296 -5.38 7.89 21.68
CA VAL A 296 -4.32 7.45 20.76
C VAL A 296 -3.15 6.92 21.57
N ASP A 297 -2.78 5.65 21.37
CA ASP A 297 -1.61 5.05 22.04
C ASP A 297 -0.31 5.48 21.34
N ALA A 298 -0.29 5.56 20.02
CA ALA A 298 0.86 6.06 19.25
C ALA A 298 0.48 6.54 17.84
N ILE A 299 1.35 7.39 17.28
CA ILE A 299 1.37 7.77 15.86
C ILE A 299 2.55 7.05 15.22
N ILE A 300 2.32 6.24 14.18
CA ILE A 300 3.36 5.50 13.49
C ILE A 300 3.55 6.12 12.11
N LEU A 301 4.78 6.58 11.82
CA LEU A 301 5.17 7.07 10.50
C LEU A 301 5.95 5.98 9.77
N THR A 302 5.53 5.63 8.55
CA THR A 302 6.14 4.57 7.73
C THR A 302 6.16 4.97 6.25
N GLY A 303 6.65 4.10 5.37
CA GLY A 303 6.84 4.38 3.96
C GLY A 303 8.19 4.98 3.63
N GLY A 304 8.50 5.10 2.34
CA GLY A 304 9.82 5.56 1.86
C GLY A 304 10.19 6.98 2.27
N ILE A 305 9.20 7.89 2.37
CA ILE A 305 9.45 9.28 2.77
C ILE A 305 9.71 9.40 4.28
N ALA A 306 9.35 8.39 5.09
CA ALA A 306 9.67 8.39 6.51
C ALA A 306 11.18 8.26 6.83
N TYR A 307 12.04 7.99 5.84
CA TYR A 307 13.50 8.13 5.97
C TYR A 307 13.93 9.59 6.10
N SER A 308 13.13 10.55 5.61
CA SER A 308 13.42 11.97 5.70
C SER A 308 13.25 12.48 7.14
N LYS A 309 14.35 12.88 7.76
CA LYS A 309 14.32 13.51 9.09
C LYS A 309 13.57 14.85 9.06
N LEU A 310 13.69 15.59 7.95
CA LEU A 310 13.00 16.88 7.77
C LEU A 310 11.48 16.67 7.71
N MET A 311 10.97 15.71 6.92
CA MET A 311 9.55 15.44 6.86
C MET A 311 8.99 14.95 8.20
N VAL A 312 9.70 14.03 8.86
CA VAL A 312 9.33 13.55 10.18
C VAL A 312 9.24 14.70 11.18
N GLN A 313 10.20 15.64 11.14
CA GLN A 313 10.22 16.82 12.04
C GLN A 313 9.05 17.77 11.75
N LEU A 314 8.78 18.07 10.47
CA LEU A 314 7.66 18.93 10.05
C LEU A 314 6.29 18.39 10.50
N ILE A 315 6.13 17.08 10.51
CA ILE A 315 4.92 16.42 11.02
C ILE A 315 4.91 16.43 12.54
N ARG A 316 6.02 16.02 13.17
CA ARG A 316 6.18 15.92 14.64
C ARG A 316 5.79 17.20 15.36
N GLU A 317 6.33 18.35 14.96
CA GLU A 317 6.06 19.66 15.56
C GLU A 317 4.58 20.00 15.67
N ARG A 318 3.75 19.38 14.82
CA ARG A 318 2.30 19.65 14.76
C ARG A 318 1.43 18.61 15.46
N VAL A 319 1.98 17.41 15.75
CA VAL A 319 1.14 16.31 16.24
C VAL A 319 1.68 15.61 17.49
N GLU A 320 2.90 15.95 17.95
CA GLU A 320 3.50 15.31 19.14
C GLU A 320 2.71 15.51 20.44
N PHE A 321 1.82 16.49 20.46
CA PHE A 321 0.90 16.69 21.59
C PHE A 321 -0.22 15.63 21.66
N ILE A 322 -0.44 14.85 20.59
CA ILE A 322 -1.50 13.83 20.52
C ILE A 322 -1.03 12.55 21.20
N ALA A 323 0.13 12.02 20.81
CA ALA A 323 0.69 10.76 21.32
C ALA A 323 2.17 10.63 20.94
N GLU A 324 2.85 9.59 21.45
CA GLU A 324 4.22 9.28 21.03
C GLU A 324 4.29 9.03 19.53
N ILE A 325 5.39 9.47 18.90
CA ILE A 325 5.62 9.25 17.48
C ILE A 325 6.71 8.22 17.31
N VAL A 326 6.38 7.13 16.65
CA VAL A 326 7.29 6.04 16.28
C VAL A 326 7.51 6.05 14.78
N VAL A 327 8.74 5.81 14.32
CA VAL A 327 9.09 5.84 12.90
C VAL A 327 9.63 4.47 12.49
N TYR A 328 8.94 3.82 11.56
CA TYR A 328 9.38 2.61 10.89
C TYR A 328 9.52 2.92 9.39
N PRO A 329 10.67 3.47 8.96
CA PRO A 329 10.84 3.89 7.58
C PRO A 329 10.93 2.70 6.63
N GLY A 330 10.42 2.87 5.41
CA GLY A 330 10.38 1.81 4.40
C GLY A 330 9.01 1.13 4.31
N GLU A 331 8.92 0.18 3.41
CA GLU A 331 7.65 -0.49 3.13
C GLU A 331 7.67 -1.98 3.52
N ASP A 332 8.84 -2.62 3.49
CA ASP A 332 9.11 -4.03 3.84
C ASP A 332 7.98 -5.00 3.42
N GLU A 333 7.40 -4.77 2.21
CA GLU A 333 6.21 -5.49 1.74
C GLU A 333 6.46 -7.00 1.64
N LEU A 334 7.68 -7.40 1.26
CA LEU A 334 8.03 -8.82 1.17
C LEU A 334 8.02 -9.47 2.56
N LEU A 335 8.60 -8.79 3.56
CA LEU A 335 8.58 -9.26 4.94
C LEU A 335 7.14 -9.31 5.48
N ALA A 336 6.33 -8.28 5.24
CA ALA A 336 4.96 -8.24 5.70
C ALA A 336 4.12 -9.42 5.15
N LEU A 337 4.33 -9.78 3.88
CA LEU A 337 3.68 -10.95 3.26
C LEU A 337 4.20 -12.27 3.86
N ALA A 338 5.51 -12.38 4.11
CA ALA A 338 6.11 -13.55 4.72
C ALA A 338 5.59 -13.78 6.16
N GLU A 339 5.62 -12.73 7.00
CA GLU A 339 5.07 -12.78 8.36
C GLU A 339 3.59 -13.18 8.38
N ALA A 340 2.78 -12.65 7.45
CA ALA A 340 1.37 -12.97 7.36
C ALA A 340 1.14 -14.45 7.05
N ALA A 341 1.83 -15.00 6.07
CA ALA A 341 1.72 -16.42 5.72
C ALA A 341 2.29 -17.33 6.83
N ASN A 342 3.40 -16.90 7.45
CA ASN A 342 4.03 -17.69 8.51
C ASN A 342 3.10 -17.83 9.73
N ARG A 343 2.36 -16.78 10.13
CA ARG A 343 1.35 -16.88 11.21
C ARG A 343 0.29 -17.93 10.90
N VAL A 344 -0.11 -18.07 9.63
CA VAL A 344 -1.06 -19.12 9.23
C VAL A 344 -0.41 -20.50 9.30
N LEU A 345 0.81 -20.66 8.77
CA LEU A 345 1.51 -21.95 8.73
C LEU A 345 1.91 -22.45 10.13
N THR A 346 2.12 -21.55 11.07
CA THR A 346 2.39 -21.87 12.49
C THR A 346 1.12 -22.05 13.33
N GLY A 347 -0.06 -21.76 12.79
CA GLY A 347 -1.35 -21.86 13.51
C GLY A 347 -1.62 -20.69 14.47
N GLU A 348 -0.87 -19.59 14.35
CA GLU A 348 -1.11 -18.36 15.13
C GLU A 348 -2.35 -17.61 14.61
N GLU A 349 -2.57 -17.62 13.29
CA GLU A 349 -3.77 -17.08 12.63
C GLU A 349 -4.42 -18.15 11.74
N GLU A 350 -5.73 -18.04 11.52
CA GLU A 350 -6.43 -18.88 10.54
C GLU A 350 -6.52 -18.18 9.20
N ALA A 351 -6.26 -18.92 8.10
CA ALA A 351 -6.44 -18.39 6.76
C ALA A 351 -7.92 -18.16 6.45
N ILE A 352 -8.25 -17.00 5.94
CA ILE A 352 -9.61 -16.61 5.55
C ILE A 352 -9.93 -17.15 4.15
N THR A 353 -11.19 -17.51 3.94
CA THR A 353 -11.71 -17.91 2.62
C THR A 353 -12.37 -16.70 1.94
N TYR A 354 -11.92 -16.38 0.73
CA TYR A 354 -12.55 -15.37 -0.13
C TYR A 354 -13.86 -15.91 -0.73
N LYS A 355 -14.92 -15.02 -0.79
CA LYS A 355 -16.26 -15.37 -1.25
C LYS A 355 -16.77 -14.47 -2.35
#